data_cde5749993c33cefe25433210ccee1be
#
_entry.id   cde5749993c33cefe25433210ccee1be
#
_cell.length_a   1.000
_cell.length_b   1.000
_cell.length_c   1.000
_cell.angle_alpha   90.00
_cell.angle_beta   90.00
_cell.angle_gamma   90.00
#
_symmetry.space_group_name_H-M   'P 1'
#
loop_
_entity.id
_entity.type
_entity.pdbx_description
1 polymer ?
#
loop_
_entity_poly.entity_id
_entity_poly.type
_entity_poly.pdbx_seq_one_letter_code
_entity_poly.pdbx_strand_id
1 'polypeptide(L)'
;MEHLWQRYSAKPDSLVIGPGIGRDVAVVDLGDEYLVAKTDPITFASDRIGWYAVHVNANDVACSGAQPEWFLASLLLPESQADEATIEGIFEQLAQACESVGATLIGGHTEVSHGIDRPIIMGCLLGRVAKDQLVTSQGVQPGDAILLTGGIPIEATAIIAREKESDLVEHFSRPFIERSQQYLFDPGISVLDEAKLALASGPVHAMHDPTEGGLLTGLWELAQASHLDLHIEREAIEVLPEGLRLCQHFGLDPLASIASGALLLAVPESAAAPLLAAYHEKGIRCSKIGRAQSGQGRLLLYHDDAVQQITPPSRDEIARLFDRSQS
;
A
#
# COMPACT_ATOMS: atom_id res chain seq x y z
N MET A 1 -15.32 -12.28 -5.71
CA MET A 1 -14.05 -13.05 -5.58
C MET A 1 -14.02 -13.88 -4.30
N GLU A 2 -14.37 -13.33 -3.14
CA GLU A 2 -14.30 -14.03 -1.84
C GLU A 2 -14.98 -15.41 -1.84
N HIS A 3 -16.21 -15.55 -2.43
CA HIS A 3 -16.89 -16.83 -2.53
C HIS A 3 -16.14 -17.91 -3.31
N LEU A 4 -15.26 -17.53 -4.26
CA LEU A 4 -14.41 -18.47 -5.00
C LEU A 4 -13.28 -18.97 -4.09
N TRP A 5 -12.64 -18.07 -3.34
CA TRP A 5 -11.62 -18.47 -2.38
C TRP A 5 -12.20 -19.40 -1.30
N GLN A 6 -13.37 -19.08 -0.75
CA GLN A 6 -14.05 -19.93 0.23
C GLN A 6 -14.37 -21.33 -0.32
N ARG A 7 -14.69 -21.41 -1.63
CA ARG A 7 -15.05 -22.67 -2.29
C ARG A 7 -13.84 -23.53 -2.65
N TYR A 8 -12.72 -22.91 -3.05
CA TYR A 8 -11.60 -23.63 -3.65
C TYR A 8 -10.34 -23.65 -2.78
N SER A 9 -10.24 -22.82 -1.74
CA SER A 9 -9.10 -22.87 -0.83
C SER A 9 -9.29 -23.93 0.23
N ALA A 10 -8.31 -24.81 0.38
CA ALA A 10 -8.21 -25.68 1.55
C ALA A 10 -7.90 -24.83 2.79
N LYS A 11 -8.36 -25.27 3.95
CA LYS A 11 -8.02 -24.66 5.24
C LYS A 11 -7.23 -25.68 6.07
N PRO A 12 -5.93 -25.87 5.81
CA PRO A 12 -5.10 -26.73 6.65
C PRO A 12 -4.99 -26.14 8.05
N ASP A 13 -4.76 -26.98 9.06
CA ASP A 13 -4.64 -26.56 10.46
C ASP A 13 -3.52 -25.53 10.68
N SER A 14 -2.48 -25.55 9.83
CA SER A 14 -1.39 -24.58 9.85
C SER A 14 -1.75 -23.20 9.26
N LEU A 15 -2.88 -23.02 8.57
CA LEU A 15 -3.26 -21.74 8.00
C LEU A 15 -3.93 -20.86 9.06
N VAL A 16 -3.21 -19.84 9.52
CA VAL A 16 -3.67 -18.87 10.54
C VAL A 16 -4.51 -17.76 9.91
N ILE A 17 -4.00 -17.17 8.83
CA ILE A 17 -4.72 -16.15 8.03
C ILE A 17 -4.74 -16.64 6.58
N GLY A 18 -5.94 -16.75 6.03
CA GLY A 18 -6.19 -17.04 4.62
C GLY A 18 -6.92 -15.89 3.95
N PRO A 19 -7.32 -16.07 2.68
CA PRO A 19 -7.92 -15.00 1.88
C PRO A 19 -9.21 -14.44 2.51
N GLY A 20 -9.38 -13.11 2.39
CA GLY A 20 -10.55 -12.37 2.90
C GLY A 20 -10.40 -10.88 2.63
N ILE A 21 -11.47 -10.11 2.84
CA ILE A 21 -11.44 -8.64 2.69
C ILE A 21 -10.48 -8.05 3.73
N GLY A 22 -9.60 -7.14 3.28
CA GLY A 22 -8.59 -6.49 4.11
C GLY A 22 -7.55 -7.45 4.68
N ARG A 23 -7.33 -8.60 4.03
CA ARG A 23 -6.32 -9.60 4.38
C ARG A 23 -5.32 -9.71 3.25
N ASP A 24 -4.28 -8.91 3.30
CA ASP A 24 -3.32 -8.75 2.22
C ASP A 24 -2.23 -9.81 2.23
N VAL A 25 -2.09 -10.52 3.35
CA VAL A 25 -1.09 -11.58 3.54
C VAL A 25 -1.73 -12.92 3.90
N ALA A 26 -1.09 -14.00 3.52
CA ALA A 26 -1.32 -15.32 4.09
C ALA A 26 -0.36 -15.55 5.26
N VAL A 27 -0.87 -16.15 6.36
CA VAL A 27 -0.06 -16.46 7.55
C VAL A 27 -0.15 -17.96 7.85
N VAL A 28 1.02 -18.60 7.92
CA VAL A 28 1.16 -20.04 8.16
C VAL A 28 1.92 -20.30 9.44
N ASP A 29 1.42 -21.20 10.28
CA ASP A 29 2.06 -21.63 11.53
C ASP A 29 3.20 -22.60 11.20
N LEU A 30 4.45 -22.24 11.60
CA LEU A 30 5.64 -23.07 11.49
C LEU A 30 6.04 -23.75 12.80
N GLY A 31 5.21 -23.65 13.85
CA GLY A 31 5.47 -24.18 15.18
C GLY A 31 5.93 -23.09 16.16
N ASP A 32 7.14 -22.58 16.07
CA ASP A 32 7.64 -21.56 16.99
C ASP A 32 7.28 -20.12 16.56
N GLU A 33 7.12 -19.90 15.27
CA GLU A 33 6.83 -18.59 14.67
C GLU A 33 5.82 -18.72 13.52
N TYR A 34 5.37 -17.60 12.97
CA TYR A 34 4.56 -17.55 11.77
C TYR A 34 5.38 -17.14 10.55
N LEU A 35 5.13 -17.84 9.42
CA LEU A 35 5.52 -17.40 8.10
C LEU A 35 4.42 -16.50 7.54
N VAL A 36 4.81 -15.33 7.10
CA VAL A 36 3.96 -14.39 6.36
C VAL A 36 4.35 -14.42 4.90
N ALA A 37 3.37 -14.57 4.02
CA ALA A 37 3.57 -14.62 2.58
C ALA A 37 2.64 -13.63 1.86
N LYS A 38 3.21 -12.82 0.98
CA LYS A 38 2.51 -11.86 0.13
C LYS A 38 2.92 -12.02 -1.32
N THR A 39 1.98 -11.79 -2.24
CA THR A 39 2.25 -11.69 -3.67
C THR A 39 1.38 -10.63 -4.31
N ASP A 40 2.00 -9.67 -4.99
CA ASP A 40 1.34 -8.64 -5.78
C ASP A 40 2.01 -8.41 -7.13
N PRO A 41 1.23 -8.18 -8.19
CA PRO A 41 1.72 -7.73 -9.48
C PRO A 41 1.84 -6.20 -9.52
N ILE A 42 2.86 -5.69 -10.23
CA ILE A 42 2.94 -4.28 -10.61
C ILE A 42 2.48 -4.11 -12.05
N THR A 43 1.43 -3.31 -12.22
CA THR A 43 0.72 -3.16 -13.51
C THR A 43 0.59 -1.72 -13.99
N PHE A 44 0.68 -0.71 -13.12
CA PHE A 44 0.56 0.71 -13.49
C PHE A 44 1.90 1.37 -13.80
N ALA A 45 2.96 0.99 -13.10
CA ALA A 45 4.30 1.55 -13.28
C ALA A 45 5.12 0.71 -14.26
N SER A 46 5.79 1.37 -15.21
CA SER A 46 6.80 0.77 -16.08
C SER A 46 8.21 1.27 -15.74
N ASP A 47 8.36 2.55 -15.41
CA ASP A 47 9.59 3.08 -14.86
C ASP A 47 9.77 2.66 -13.39
N ARG A 48 10.97 2.21 -13.03
CA ARG A 48 11.31 1.74 -11.67
C ARG A 48 10.47 0.56 -11.17
N ILE A 49 9.95 -0.26 -12.07
CA ILE A 49 9.04 -1.37 -11.76
C ILE A 49 9.59 -2.35 -10.72
N GLY A 50 10.93 -2.60 -10.69
CA GLY A 50 11.58 -3.44 -9.68
C GLY A 50 11.50 -2.83 -8.27
N TRP A 51 11.59 -1.50 -8.16
CA TRP A 51 11.46 -0.79 -6.89
C TRP A 51 10.05 -0.94 -6.32
N TYR A 52 9.03 -0.69 -7.15
CA TYR A 52 7.62 -0.88 -6.75
C TYR A 52 7.36 -2.32 -6.32
N ALA A 53 7.82 -3.32 -7.09
CA ALA A 53 7.53 -4.72 -6.82
C ALA A 53 8.00 -5.18 -5.44
N VAL A 54 9.14 -4.69 -4.96
CA VAL A 54 9.64 -5.03 -3.63
C VAL A 54 8.89 -4.26 -2.55
N HIS A 55 8.75 -2.92 -2.70
CA HIS A 55 8.18 -2.10 -1.62
C HIS A 55 6.71 -2.35 -1.38
N VAL A 56 5.89 -2.51 -2.44
CA VAL A 56 4.46 -2.84 -2.29
C VAL A 56 4.28 -4.15 -1.52
N ASN A 57 5.01 -5.21 -1.91
CA ASN A 57 4.94 -6.48 -1.18
C ASN A 57 5.50 -6.38 0.25
N ALA A 58 6.53 -5.55 0.48
CA ALA A 58 7.15 -5.37 1.78
C ALA A 58 6.25 -4.62 2.77
N ASN A 59 5.46 -3.67 2.29
CA ASN A 59 4.51 -2.92 3.09
C ASN A 59 3.47 -3.84 3.74
N ASP A 60 2.86 -4.73 2.97
CA ASP A 60 1.88 -5.69 3.48
C ASP A 60 2.47 -6.62 4.55
N VAL A 61 3.69 -7.10 4.29
CA VAL A 61 4.41 -7.93 5.27
C VAL A 61 4.68 -7.13 6.54
N ALA A 62 5.11 -5.87 6.43
CA ALA A 62 5.35 -4.98 7.57
C ALA A 62 4.05 -4.66 8.35
N CYS A 63 2.91 -4.48 7.65
CA CYS A 63 1.60 -4.26 8.25
C CYS A 63 1.12 -5.45 9.10
N SER A 64 1.66 -6.64 8.86
CA SER A 64 1.40 -7.82 9.70
C SER A 64 2.31 -7.91 10.95
N GLY A 65 3.24 -6.98 11.14
CA GLY A 65 4.27 -7.02 12.17
C GLY A 65 5.49 -7.89 11.81
N ALA A 66 5.47 -8.51 10.63
CA ALA A 66 6.56 -9.38 10.17
C ALA A 66 7.75 -8.58 9.63
N GLN A 67 8.92 -9.22 9.66
CA GLN A 67 10.12 -8.70 9.01
C GLN A 67 10.22 -9.31 7.61
N PRO A 68 10.39 -8.51 6.54
CA PRO A 68 10.73 -8.99 5.21
C PRO A 68 12.04 -9.78 5.24
N GLU A 69 12.10 -10.94 4.59
CA GLU A 69 13.31 -11.78 4.57
C GLU A 69 13.70 -12.26 3.17
N TRP A 70 12.74 -12.79 2.41
CA TRP A 70 13.02 -13.40 1.11
C TRP A 70 12.07 -12.90 0.04
N PHE A 71 12.62 -12.50 -1.09
CA PHE A 71 11.89 -12.04 -2.25
C PHE A 71 12.12 -12.93 -3.47
N LEU A 72 11.04 -13.27 -4.17
CA LEU A 72 11.06 -13.91 -5.49
C LEU A 72 10.33 -13.01 -6.47
N ALA A 73 10.85 -12.91 -7.71
CA ALA A 73 10.24 -12.11 -8.76
C ALA A 73 9.95 -12.93 -10.01
N SER A 74 8.69 -12.91 -10.50
CA SER A 74 8.37 -13.37 -11.83
C SER A 74 8.26 -12.15 -12.75
N LEU A 75 9.19 -12.03 -13.72
CA LEU A 75 9.31 -10.93 -14.67
C LEU A 75 8.81 -11.37 -16.05
N LEU A 76 7.76 -10.73 -16.53
CA LEU A 76 7.25 -10.89 -17.89
C LEU A 76 7.63 -9.66 -18.70
N LEU A 77 8.31 -9.85 -19.83
CA LEU A 77 8.80 -8.80 -20.71
C LEU A 77 8.13 -8.88 -22.08
N PRO A 78 7.69 -7.75 -22.66
CA PRO A 78 7.33 -7.74 -24.08
C PRO A 78 8.57 -7.94 -24.94
N GLU A 79 8.42 -8.58 -26.12
CA GLU A 79 9.53 -8.82 -27.05
C GLU A 79 10.31 -7.53 -27.40
N SER A 80 9.63 -6.38 -27.47
CA SER A 80 10.21 -5.07 -27.78
C SER A 80 11.10 -4.49 -26.69
N GLN A 81 11.07 -5.03 -25.47
CA GLN A 81 11.80 -4.56 -24.30
C GLN A 81 12.60 -5.67 -23.59
N ALA A 82 12.86 -6.77 -24.31
CA ALA A 82 13.60 -7.93 -23.78
C ALA A 82 15.11 -7.88 -24.12
N ASP A 83 15.69 -6.69 -24.14
CA ASP A 83 17.13 -6.52 -24.29
C ASP A 83 17.87 -6.63 -22.95
N GLU A 84 19.17 -6.93 -23.02
CA GLU A 84 20.02 -7.19 -21.84
C GLU A 84 20.05 -6.00 -20.88
N ALA A 85 20.13 -4.76 -21.40
CA ALA A 85 20.24 -3.56 -20.58
C ALA A 85 18.95 -3.30 -19.80
N THR A 86 17.79 -3.52 -20.41
CA THR A 86 16.48 -3.42 -19.74
C THR A 86 16.35 -4.44 -18.62
N ILE A 87 16.74 -5.69 -18.89
CA ILE A 87 16.70 -6.77 -17.90
C ILE A 87 17.64 -6.46 -16.73
N GLU A 88 18.90 -6.10 -17.01
CA GLU A 88 19.90 -5.76 -16.01
C GLU A 88 19.42 -4.60 -15.13
N GLY A 89 18.89 -3.52 -15.74
CA GLY A 89 18.33 -2.38 -15.01
C GLY A 89 17.18 -2.74 -14.09
N ILE A 90 16.31 -3.69 -14.45
CA ILE A 90 15.24 -4.19 -13.58
C ILE A 90 15.82 -4.99 -12.41
N PHE A 91 16.80 -5.86 -12.67
CA PHE A 91 17.46 -6.64 -11.61
C PHE A 91 18.23 -5.75 -10.63
N GLU A 92 18.88 -4.68 -11.10
CA GLU A 92 19.50 -3.68 -10.22
C GLU A 92 18.48 -3.01 -9.31
N GLN A 93 17.31 -2.62 -9.85
CA GLN A 93 16.23 -2.04 -9.05
C GLN A 93 15.72 -3.03 -7.99
N LEU A 94 15.51 -4.31 -8.36
CA LEU A 94 15.10 -5.36 -7.43
C LEU A 94 16.13 -5.55 -6.30
N ALA A 95 17.42 -5.60 -6.65
CA ALA A 95 18.50 -5.79 -5.66
C ALA A 95 18.58 -4.60 -4.69
N GLN A 96 18.57 -3.37 -5.20
CA GLN A 96 18.60 -2.15 -4.39
C GLN A 96 17.36 -2.04 -3.47
N ALA A 97 16.18 -2.35 -4.00
CA ALA A 97 14.96 -2.33 -3.22
C ALA A 97 14.95 -3.42 -2.13
N CYS A 98 15.39 -4.64 -2.44
CA CYS A 98 15.54 -5.71 -1.44
C CYS A 98 16.50 -5.30 -0.32
N GLU A 99 17.65 -4.71 -0.67
CA GLU A 99 18.61 -4.21 0.32
C GLU A 99 17.96 -3.16 1.24
N SER A 100 17.19 -2.22 0.67
CA SER A 100 16.54 -1.13 1.43
C SER A 100 15.51 -1.63 2.44
N VAL A 101 14.82 -2.76 2.17
CA VAL A 101 13.83 -3.35 3.06
C VAL A 101 14.41 -4.47 3.94
N GLY A 102 15.70 -4.80 3.79
CA GLY A 102 16.37 -5.87 4.53
C GLY A 102 16.02 -7.28 4.06
N ALA A 103 15.48 -7.42 2.84
CA ALA A 103 15.18 -8.71 2.23
C ALA A 103 16.29 -9.18 1.30
N THR A 104 16.27 -10.47 0.97
CA THR A 104 17.19 -11.08 0.01
C THR A 104 16.42 -11.54 -1.22
N LEU A 105 16.87 -11.12 -2.41
CA LEU A 105 16.37 -11.68 -3.67
C LEU A 105 16.89 -13.12 -3.82
N ILE A 106 16.02 -14.12 -3.67
CA ILE A 106 16.42 -15.54 -3.63
C ILE A 106 16.11 -16.32 -4.91
N GLY A 107 15.40 -15.70 -5.88
CA GLY A 107 15.08 -16.34 -7.13
C GLY A 107 13.86 -15.74 -7.82
N GLY A 108 13.32 -16.51 -8.74
CA GLY A 108 12.16 -16.10 -9.53
C GLY A 108 12.15 -16.73 -10.92
N HIS A 109 11.48 -16.07 -11.85
CA HIS A 109 11.39 -16.49 -13.25
C HIS A 109 11.42 -15.27 -14.17
N THR A 110 12.07 -15.36 -15.32
CA THR A 110 12.05 -14.31 -16.35
C THR A 110 11.61 -14.92 -17.68
N GLU A 111 10.62 -14.31 -18.29
CA GLU A 111 10.03 -14.80 -19.54
C GLU A 111 9.74 -13.65 -20.50
N VAL A 112 10.01 -13.86 -21.77
CA VAL A 112 9.55 -13.00 -22.86
C VAL A 112 8.15 -13.44 -23.26
N SER A 113 7.17 -12.56 -23.06
CA SER A 113 5.75 -12.90 -23.22
C SER A 113 5.10 -12.16 -24.39
N HIS A 114 4.21 -12.86 -25.11
CA HIS A 114 3.40 -12.28 -26.17
C HIS A 114 2.15 -11.60 -25.59
N GLY A 115 1.67 -10.56 -26.27
CA GLY A 115 0.39 -9.91 -25.95
C GLY A 115 0.44 -8.93 -24.78
N ILE A 116 1.62 -8.59 -24.29
CA ILE A 116 1.86 -7.50 -23.34
C ILE A 116 2.64 -6.38 -24.03
N ASP A 117 2.39 -5.15 -23.62
CA ASP A 117 3.00 -3.92 -24.18
C ASP A 117 3.99 -3.24 -23.21
N ARG A 118 4.08 -3.73 -21.99
CA ARG A 118 4.98 -3.24 -20.93
C ARG A 118 5.46 -4.40 -20.06
N PRO A 119 6.58 -4.24 -19.33
CA PRO A 119 7.00 -5.19 -18.32
C PRO A 119 5.94 -5.38 -17.23
N ILE A 120 5.83 -6.59 -16.70
CA ILE A 120 5.01 -6.92 -15.53
C ILE A 120 5.89 -7.69 -14.57
N ILE A 121 5.89 -7.31 -13.30
CA ILE A 121 6.56 -8.05 -12.23
C ILE A 121 5.51 -8.52 -11.23
N MET A 122 5.51 -9.82 -10.97
CA MET A 122 4.79 -10.40 -9.82
C MET A 122 5.82 -10.68 -8.73
N GLY A 123 5.75 -9.89 -7.65
CA GLY A 123 6.54 -10.11 -6.45
C GLY A 123 5.94 -11.21 -5.60
N CYS A 124 6.79 -11.96 -4.91
CA CYS A 124 6.40 -12.81 -3.79
C CYS A 124 7.39 -12.56 -2.66
N LEU A 125 6.91 -11.98 -1.57
CA LEU A 125 7.71 -11.70 -0.38
C LEU A 125 7.31 -12.63 0.76
N LEU A 126 8.32 -13.19 1.41
CA LEU A 126 8.18 -14.00 2.60
C LEU A 126 8.83 -13.29 3.78
N GLY A 127 8.15 -13.30 4.92
CA GLY A 127 8.64 -12.74 6.16
C GLY A 127 8.30 -13.64 7.35
N ARG A 128 8.84 -13.30 8.52
CA ARG A 128 8.56 -14.03 9.77
C ARG A 128 8.14 -13.06 10.86
N VAL A 129 7.29 -13.58 11.76
CA VAL A 129 6.83 -12.83 12.93
C VAL A 129 6.64 -13.78 14.10
N ALA A 130 7.01 -13.34 15.31
CA ALA A 130 6.69 -14.05 16.53
C ALA A 130 5.15 -14.08 16.73
N LYS A 131 4.64 -15.16 17.28
CA LYS A 131 3.18 -15.40 17.38
C LYS A 131 2.43 -14.31 18.15
N ASP A 132 3.07 -13.73 19.15
CA ASP A 132 2.55 -12.66 20.00
C ASP A 132 2.72 -11.26 19.41
N GLN A 133 3.42 -11.15 18.27
CA GLN A 133 3.65 -9.89 17.56
C GLN A 133 2.85 -9.74 16.27
N LEU A 134 2.07 -10.77 15.91
CA LEU A 134 1.24 -10.72 14.71
C LEU A 134 0.16 -9.63 14.84
N VAL A 135 0.15 -8.70 13.89
CA VAL A 135 -0.88 -7.68 13.74
C VAL A 135 -1.79 -8.04 12.58
N THR A 136 -3.08 -7.76 12.68
CA THR A 136 -4.05 -8.08 11.64
C THR A 136 -5.04 -6.93 11.44
N SER A 137 -5.54 -6.75 10.23
CA SER A 137 -6.60 -5.77 9.93
C SER A 137 -7.89 -5.98 10.74
N GLN A 138 -8.12 -7.21 11.25
CA GLN A 138 -9.25 -7.54 12.11
C GLN A 138 -9.08 -7.11 13.56
N GLY A 139 -7.89 -6.68 13.95
CA GLY A 139 -7.53 -6.34 15.34
C GLY A 139 -8.11 -5.03 15.84
N VAL A 140 -8.69 -4.19 14.99
CA VAL A 140 -9.32 -2.90 15.39
C VAL A 140 -10.33 -3.11 16.51
N GLN A 141 -10.29 -2.25 17.53
CA GLN A 141 -11.18 -2.31 18.68
C GLN A 141 -12.09 -1.07 18.78
N PRO A 142 -13.28 -1.20 19.37
CA PRO A 142 -14.13 -0.04 19.60
C PRO A 142 -13.41 0.98 20.51
N GLY A 143 -13.36 2.23 20.07
CA GLY A 143 -12.68 3.32 20.76
C GLY A 143 -11.24 3.57 20.29
N ASP A 144 -10.72 2.77 19.35
CA ASP A 144 -9.41 3.03 18.77
C ASP A 144 -9.36 4.36 18.00
N ALA A 145 -8.26 5.06 18.15
CA ALA A 145 -7.88 6.15 17.26
C ALA A 145 -7.39 5.58 15.93
N ILE A 146 -7.83 6.19 14.82
CA ILE A 146 -7.34 5.89 13.49
C ILE A 146 -6.33 6.96 13.10
N LEU A 147 -5.09 6.53 12.84
CA LEU A 147 -3.99 7.39 12.43
C LEU A 147 -3.63 7.13 10.97
N LEU A 148 -3.10 8.15 10.29
CA LEU A 148 -2.58 8.08 8.93
C LEU A 148 -1.18 8.70 8.91
N THR A 149 -0.19 7.96 8.41
CA THR A 149 1.17 8.49 8.18
C THR A 149 1.35 8.99 6.75
N GLY A 150 2.45 9.71 6.50
CA GLY A 150 2.95 10.08 5.16
C GLY A 150 2.13 11.15 4.44
N GLY A 151 0.81 11.10 4.54
CA GLY A 151 -0.12 11.85 3.67
C GLY A 151 -0.38 11.11 2.36
N ILE A 152 -1.30 11.64 1.55
CA ILE A 152 -1.75 10.98 0.30
C ILE A 152 -1.79 11.95 -0.88
N PRO A 153 -1.83 11.43 -2.12
CA PRO A 153 -1.45 10.11 -2.58
C PRO A 153 0.04 10.08 -2.98
N ILE A 154 0.89 9.37 -2.27
CA ILE A 154 2.34 9.33 -2.56
C ILE A 154 2.59 8.58 -3.87
N GLU A 155 2.16 7.33 -3.92
CA GLU A 155 2.41 6.45 -5.08
C GLU A 155 1.78 6.98 -6.35
N ALA A 156 0.50 7.38 -6.33
CA ALA A 156 -0.16 7.95 -7.51
C ALA A 156 0.56 9.19 -8.02
N THR A 157 1.09 10.05 -7.13
CA THR A 157 1.88 11.23 -7.51
C THR A 157 3.12 10.81 -8.31
N ALA A 158 3.87 9.81 -7.81
CA ALA A 158 5.06 9.31 -8.49
C ALA A 158 4.74 8.65 -9.84
N ILE A 159 3.70 7.81 -9.90
CA ILE A 159 3.28 7.12 -11.13
C ILE A 159 2.83 8.15 -12.17
N ILE A 160 1.93 9.08 -11.82
CA ILE A 160 1.42 10.09 -12.74
C ILE A 160 2.58 10.93 -13.30
N ALA A 161 3.49 11.39 -12.43
CA ALA A 161 4.59 12.24 -12.84
C ALA A 161 5.60 11.54 -13.77
N ARG A 162 5.74 10.21 -13.68
CA ARG A 162 6.64 9.39 -14.50
C ARG A 162 5.98 8.92 -15.79
N GLU A 163 4.80 8.34 -15.68
CA GLU A 163 4.11 7.72 -16.83
C GLU A 163 3.43 8.75 -17.76
N LYS A 164 3.16 9.97 -17.25
CA LYS A 164 2.51 11.07 -18.00
C LYS A 164 3.41 12.30 -18.15
N GLU A 165 4.73 12.15 -18.05
CA GLU A 165 5.68 13.25 -18.15
C GLU A 165 5.47 14.08 -19.42
N SER A 166 5.24 13.44 -20.58
CA SER A 166 5.02 14.12 -21.86
C SER A 166 3.80 15.06 -21.83
N ASP A 167 2.75 14.69 -21.11
CA ASP A 167 1.54 15.49 -20.99
C ASP A 167 1.75 16.63 -19.99
N LEU A 168 2.55 16.39 -18.95
CA LEU A 168 2.78 17.34 -17.87
C LEU A 168 3.71 18.50 -18.24
N VAL A 169 4.66 18.31 -19.14
CA VAL A 169 5.63 19.36 -19.52
C VAL A 169 4.99 20.59 -20.17
N GLU A 170 3.78 20.45 -20.71
CA GLU A 170 3.01 21.57 -21.27
C GLU A 170 2.27 22.40 -20.20
N HIS A 171 2.06 21.84 -18.99
CA HIS A 171 1.21 22.42 -17.96
C HIS A 171 1.93 22.73 -16.65
N PHE A 172 3.08 22.08 -16.41
CA PHE A 172 3.83 22.21 -15.16
C PHE A 172 5.29 22.52 -15.41
N SER A 173 5.92 23.22 -14.46
CA SER A 173 7.35 23.49 -14.52
C SER A 173 8.17 22.21 -14.31
N ARG A 174 9.35 22.15 -14.93
CA ARG A 174 10.28 21.01 -14.78
C ARG A 174 10.59 20.68 -13.31
N PRO A 175 10.89 21.65 -12.41
CA PRO A 175 11.10 21.35 -11.00
C PRO A 175 9.89 20.77 -10.27
N PHE A 176 8.67 21.10 -10.69
CA PHE A 176 7.45 20.48 -10.13
C PHE A 176 7.35 19.01 -10.53
N ILE A 177 7.57 18.69 -11.81
CA ILE A 177 7.53 17.31 -12.32
C ILE A 177 8.60 16.47 -11.62
N GLU A 178 9.83 16.96 -11.54
CA GLU A 178 10.94 16.26 -10.87
C GLU A 178 10.66 16.00 -9.39
N ARG A 179 10.11 16.97 -8.65
CA ARG A 179 9.68 16.74 -7.26
C ARG A 179 8.59 15.68 -7.17
N SER A 180 7.61 15.72 -8.06
CA SER A 180 6.53 14.72 -8.09
C SER A 180 7.06 13.32 -8.41
N GLN A 181 8.05 13.20 -9.32
CA GLN A 181 8.73 11.93 -9.62
C GLN A 181 9.54 11.40 -8.42
N GLN A 182 10.10 12.31 -7.60
CA GLN A 182 10.84 11.95 -6.40
C GLN A 182 9.96 11.37 -5.29
N TYR A 183 8.65 11.53 -5.33
CA TYR A 183 7.76 10.93 -4.34
C TYR A 183 7.90 9.42 -4.20
N LEU A 184 8.43 8.74 -5.22
CA LEU A 184 8.78 7.33 -5.14
C LEU A 184 9.82 7.02 -4.05
N PHE A 185 10.71 7.99 -3.76
CA PHE A 185 11.85 7.84 -2.86
C PHE A 185 11.79 8.77 -1.64
N ASP A 186 11.17 9.97 -1.79
CA ASP A 186 11.03 10.99 -0.77
C ASP A 186 9.67 11.70 -0.95
N PRO A 187 8.69 11.47 -0.05
CA PRO A 187 8.78 10.72 1.21
C PRO A 187 8.98 9.20 1.06
N GLY A 188 8.76 8.64 -0.13
CA GLY A 188 8.91 7.22 -0.41
C GLY A 188 7.61 6.42 -0.27
N ILE A 189 7.57 5.27 -0.95
CA ILE A 189 6.40 4.37 -0.93
C ILE A 189 6.52 3.26 0.13
N SER A 190 7.61 3.21 0.89
CA SER A 190 7.80 2.25 1.98
C SER A 190 7.09 2.74 3.25
N VAL A 191 6.49 1.82 4.00
CA VAL A 191 5.94 2.08 5.34
C VAL A 191 6.63 1.25 6.43
N LEU A 192 7.79 0.66 6.12
CA LEU A 192 8.49 -0.22 7.04
C LEU A 192 8.95 0.48 8.31
N ASP A 193 9.48 1.68 8.19
CA ASP A 193 9.98 2.45 9.34
C ASP A 193 8.82 2.95 10.20
N GLU A 194 7.71 3.33 9.58
CA GLU A 194 6.46 3.68 10.25
C GLU A 194 5.90 2.51 11.05
N ALA A 195 5.80 1.33 10.42
CA ALA A 195 5.30 0.13 11.09
C ALA A 195 6.21 -0.29 12.25
N LYS A 196 7.54 -0.31 12.05
CA LYS A 196 8.51 -0.62 13.11
C LYS A 196 8.43 0.36 14.28
N LEU A 197 8.34 1.66 13.99
CA LEU A 197 8.23 2.69 15.03
C LEU A 197 6.93 2.54 15.82
N ALA A 198 5.81 2.26 15.17
CA ALA A 198 4.53 2.02 15.82
C ALA A 198 4.62 0.86 16.81
N LEU A 199 5.11 -0.29 16.36
CA LEU A 199 5.26 -1.50 17.17
C LEU A 199 6.22 -1.31 18.35
N ALA A 200 7.28 -0.52 18.17
CA ALA A 200 8.23 -0.19 19.24
C ALA A 200 7.69 0.83 20.24
N SER A 201 6.70 1.64 19.87
CA SER A 201 6.18 2.75 20.69
C SER A 201 5.03 2.37 21.62
N GLY A 202 4.36 1.25 21.36
CA GLY A 202 3.22 0.83 22.18
C GLY A 202 2.28 -0.16 21.50
N PRO A 203 1.09 -0.37 22.05
CA PRO A 203 0.13 -1.30 21.49
C PRO A 203 -0.43 -0.79 20.16
N VAL A 204 -0.40 -1.65 19.14
CA VAL A 204 -1.01 -1.44 17.83
C VAL A 204 -2.02 -2.57 17.61
N HIS A 205 -3.27 -2.23 17.36
CA HIS A 205 -4.33 -3.20 17.17
C HIS A 205 -4.47 -3.65 15.71
N ALA A 206 -4.28 -2.72 14.76
CA ALA A 206 -4.27 -3.03 13.34
C ALA A 206 -3.37 -2.06 12.56
N MET A 207 -2.82 -2.56 11.46
CA MET A 207 -2.11 -1.80 10.44
C MET A 207 -2.63 -2.18 9.06
N HIS A 208 -2.60 -1.24 8.11
CA HIS A 208 -2.95 -1.46 6.72
C HIS A 208 -2.34 -0.35 5.85
N ASP A 209 -1.72 -0.71 4.74
CA ASP A 209 -1.26 0.25 3.74
C ASP A 209 -2.30 0.38 2.62
N PRO A 210 -2.89 1.56 2.42
CA PRO A 210 -3.86 1.76 1.36
C PRO A 210 -3.17 1.71 -0.01
N THR A 211 -3.53 0.73 -0.83
CA THR A 211 -3.05 0.55 -2.20
C THR A 211 -4.14 0.94 -3.21
N GLU A 212 -4.54 0.04 -4.11
CA GLU A 212 -5.55 0.34 -5.14
C GLU A 212 -6.89 0.78 -4.57
N GLY A 213 -7.43 1.84 -5.18
CA GLY A 213 -8.62 2.52 -4.68
C GLY A 213 -8.34 3.45 -3.51
N GLY A 214 -7.06 3.64 -3.18
CA GLY A 214 -6.53 4.64 -2.28
C GLY A 214 -7.00 4.51 -0.83
N LEU A 215 -6.91 5.63 -0.12
CA LEU A 215 -7.26 5.71 1.30
C LEU A 215 -8.71 5.28 1.58
N LEU A 216 -9.65 5.58 0.66
CA LEU A 216 -11.06 5.21 0.85
C LEU A 216 -11.25 3.70 0.87
N THR A 217 -10.55 2.98 0.00
CA THR A 217 -10.60 1.51 -0.02
C THR A 217 -9.95 0.92 1.23
N GLY A 218 -8.74 1.36 1.59
CA GLY A 218 -8.05 0.85 2.79
C GLY A 218 -8.83 1.06 4.08
N LEU A 219 -9.46 2.22 4.26
CA LEU A 219 -10.34 2.49 5.41
C LEU A 219 -11.59 1.61 5.40
N TRP A 220 -12.20 1.39 4.22
CA TRP A 220 -13.36 0.52 4.09
C TRP A 220 -12.99 -0.93 4.41
N GLU A 221 -11.84 -1.41 3.96
CA GLU A 221 -11.34 -2.75 4.24
C GLU A 221 -11.10 -2.99 5.73
N LEU A 222 -10.48 -2.02 6.43
CA LEU A 222 -10.35 -2.07 7.89
C LEU A 222 -11.71 -2.13 8.60
N ALA A 223 -12.69 -1.33 8.14
CA ALA A 223 -14.04 -1.33 8.70
C ALA A 223 -14.72 -2.69 8.49
N GLN A 224 -14.63 -3.26 7.29
CA GLN A 224 -15.22 -4.56 6.95
C GLN A 224 -14.53 -5.71 7.71
N ALA A 225 -13.20 -5.72 7.75
CA ALA A 225 -12.41 -6.78 8.39
C ALA A 225 -12.68 -6.85 9.90
N SER A 226 -12.85 -5.70 10.56
CA SER A 226 -13.10 -5.59 12.00
C SER A 226 -14.60 -5.63 12.37
N HIS A 227 -15.51 -5.48 11.42
CA HIS A 227 -16.96 -5.29 11.65
C HIS A 227 -17.29 -4.06 12.52
N LEU A 228 -16.44 -3.02 12.47
CA LEU A 228 -16.63 -1.77 13.20
C LEU A 228 -16.89 -0.61 12.22
N ASP A 229 -17.64 0.39 12.66
CA ASP A 229 -17.79 1.62 11.89
C ASP A 229 -16.58 2.51 12.13
N LEU A 230 -15.96 2.97 11.02
CA LEU A 230 -14.90 3.97 11.08
C LEU A 230 -15.49 5.35 10.80
N HIS A 231 -15.27 6.26 11.74
CA HIS A 231 -15.68 7.67 11.68
C HIS A 231 -14.46 8.51 11.36
N ILE A 232 -14.39 9.04 10.14
CA ILE A 232 -13.21 9.71 9.59
C ILE A 232 -13.51 11.17 9.29
N GLU A 233 -12.65 12.07 9.76
CA GLU A 233 -12.71 13.52 9.53
C GLU A 233 -11.93 13.86 8.27
N ARG A 234 -12.64 14.33 7.22
CA ARG A 234 -12.02 14.64 5.90
C ARG A 234 -10.91 15.67 6.01
N GLU A 235 -11.07 16.69 6.87
CA GLU A 235 -10.14 17.78 7.07
C GLU A 235 -8.86 17.36 7.81
N ALA A 236 -8.89 16.24 8.52
CA ALA A 236 -7.72 15.68 9.20
C ALA A 236 -6.81 14.85 8.27
N ILE A 237 -7.31 14.53 7.05
CA ILE A 237 -6.54 13.81 6.04
C ILE A 237 -5.61 14.79 5.31
N GLU A 238 -4.31 14.62 5.46
CA GLU A 238 -3.31 15.40 4.73
C GLU A 238 -3.23 14.94 3.27
N VAL A 239 -3.64 15.81 2.34
CA VAL A 239 -3.43 15.61 0.90
C VAL A 239 -2.20 16.41 0.47
N LEU A 240 -1.21 15.71 -0.08
CA LEU A 240 0.08 16.31 -0.44
C LEU A 240 -0.06 17.25 -1.64
N PRO A 241 0.63 18.42 -1.64
CA PRO A 241 0.39 19.48 -2.61
C PRO A 241 0.61 19.05 -4.07
N GLU A 242 1.66 18.30 -4.35
CA GLU A 242 1.97 17.81 -5.70
C GLU A 242 0.89 16.84 -6.17
N GLY A 243 0.52 15.88 -5.32
CA GLY A 243 -0.54 14.91 -5.60
C GLY A 243 -1.89 15.58 -5.83
N LEU A 244 -2.26 16.56 -4.99
CA LEU A 244 -3.50 17.32 -5.17
C LEU A 244 -3.53 18.01 -6.54
N ARG A 245 -2.45 18.68 -6.94
CA ARG A 245 -2.37 19.39 -8.22
C ARG A 245 -2.41 18.45 -9.42
N LEU A 246 -1.74 17.30 -9.36
CA LEU A 246 -1.78 16.31 -10.42
C LEU A 246 -3.18 15.67 -10.53
N CYS A 247 -3.78 15.30 -9.41
CA CYS A 247 -5.15 14.77 -9.40
C CYS A 247 -6.15 15.80 -9.95
N GLN A 248 -6.06 17.06 -9.56
CA GLN A 248 -6.90 18.13 -10.10
C GLN A 248 -6.74 18.31 -11.61
N HIS A 249 -5.50 18.24 -12.13
CA HIS A 249 -5.22 18.38 -13.56
C HIS A 249 -5.88 17.27 -14.38
N PHE A 250 -5.86 16.04 -13.89
CA PHE A 250 -6.45 14.89 -14.57
C PHE A 250 -7.90 14.58 -14.15
N GLY A 251 -8.50 15.37 -13.26
CA GLY A 251 -9.85 15.15 -12.76
C GLY A 251 -10.02 13.87 -11.96
N LEU A 252 -9.02 13.54 -11.13
CA LEU A 252 -8.98 12.36 -10.25
C LEU A 252 -9.28 12.76 -8.81
N ASP A 253 -9.83 11.82 -8.03
CA ASP A 253 -9.94 11.96 -6.57
C ASP A 253 -8.65 11.46 -5.89
N PRO A 254 -7.91 12.32 -5.17
CA PRO A 254 -6.69 11.91 -4.47
C PRO A 254 -6.95 10.89 -3.34
N LEU A 255 -8.16 10.83 -2.78
CA LEU A 255 -8.53 9.87 -1.74
C LEU A 255 -8.79 8.46 -2.30
N ALA A 256 -9.09 8.37 -3.60
CA ALA A 256 -9.41 7.13 -4.31
C ALA A 256 -8.28 6.70 -5.28
N SER A 257 -7.13 7.37 -5.21
CA SER A 257 -5.94 7.08 -6.02
C SER A 257 -4.92 6.29 -5.19
N ILE A 258 -4.27 5.31 -5.79
CA ILE A 258 -3.29 4.41 -5.15
C ILE A 258 -2.33 5.19 -4.23
N ALA A 259 -2.11 4.68 -3.01
CA ALA A 259 -1.55 5.49 -1.94
C ALA A 259 -0.46 4.78 -1.10
N SER A 260 0.25 3.78 -1.67
CA SER A 260 1.41 3.20 -0.97
C SER A 260 2.39 4.30 -0.52
N GLY A 261 2.98 4.11 0.65
CA GLY A 261 3.75 5.12 1.37
C GLY A 261 2.97 5.83 2.47
N ALA A 262 1.66 5.59 2.55
CA ALA A 262 0.84 5.93 3.69
C ALA A 262 0.53 4.66 4.51
N LEU A 263 0.50 4.77 5.84
CA LEU A 263 0.13 3.69 6.74
C LEU A 263 -1.08 4.10 7.57
N LEU A 264 -2.11 3.27 7.54
CA LEU A 264 -3.23 3.33 8.46
C LEU A 264 -2.91 2.51 9.72
N LEU A 265 -3.16 3.10 10.89
CA LEU A 265 -2.99 2.43 12.16
C LEU A 265 -4.28 2.57 13.00
N ALA A 266 -4.68 1.49 13.65
CA ALA A 266 -5.66 1.52 14.72
C ALA A 266 -4.94 1.25 16.05
N VAL A 267 -5.00 2.22 16.96
CA VAL A 267 -4.32 2.15 18.26
C VAL A 267 -5.28 2.55 19.38
N PRO A 268 -5.11 2.05 20.61
CA PRO A 268 -5.86 2.56 21.76
C PRO A 268 -5.78 4.09 21.80
N GLU A 269 -6.88 4.77 22.14
CA GLU A 269 -6.91 6.24 22.22
C GLU A 269 -5.78 6.81 23.10
N SER A 270 -5.43 6.10 24.18
CA SER A 270 -4.36 6.49 25.09
C SER A 270 -2.95 6.38 24.47
N ALA A 271 -2.77 5.56 23.45
CA ALA A 271 -1.49 5.39 22.73
C ALA A 271 -1.33 6.39 21.58
N ALA A 272 -2.41 7.03 21.12
CA ALA A 272 -2.36 7.90 19.94
C ALA A 272 -1.42 9.11 20.12
N ALA A 273 -1.55 9.86 21.21
CA ALA A 273 -0.72 11.05 21.43
C ALA A 273 0.77 10.72 21.62
N PRO A 274 1.18 9.70 22.39
CA PRO A 274 2.57 9.25 22.45
C PRO A 274 3.13 8.84 21.09
N LEU A 275 2.36 8.08 20.29
CA LEU A 275 2.80 7.63 18.97
C LEU A 275 2.94 8.79 17.97
N LEU A 276 1.99 9.75 17.96
CA LEU A 276 2.11 10.98 17.16
C LEU A 276 3.38 11.76 17.51
N ALA A 277 3.72 11.87 18.80
CA ALA A 277 4.97 12.53 19.25
C ALA A 277 6.21 11.77 18.75
N ALA A 278 6.22 10.44 18.83
CA ALA A 278 7.33 9.60 18.35
C ALA A 278 7.54 9.76 16.83
N TYR A 279 6.48 9.79 16.03
CA TYR A 279 6.56 10.05 14.60
C TYR A 279 7.11 11.44 14.31
N HIS A 280 6.61 12.47 15.02
CA HIS A 280 7.09 13.84 14.87
C HIS A 280 8.59 13.98 15.18
N GLU A 281 9.08 13.32 16.24
CA GLU A 281 10.51 13.30 16.61
C GLU A 281 11.39 12.68 15.51
N LYS A 282 10.84 11.74 14.74
CA LYS A 282 11.50 11.09 13.58
C LYS A 282 11.31 11.86 12.27
N GLY A 283 10.56 12.97 12.27
CA GLY A 283 10.23 13.71 11.06
C GLY A 283 9.21 13.02 10.16
N ILE A 284 8.54 11.98 10.66
CA ILE A 284 7.48 11.27 9.94
C ILE A 284 6.15 12.01 10.14
N ARG A 285 5.48 12.34 9.05
CA ARG A 285 4.14 12.93 9.09
C ARG A 285 3.16 11.92 9.62
N CYS A 286 2.33 12.31 10.55
CA CYS A 286 1.24 11.48 11.05
C CYS A 286 0.12 12.34 11.62
N SER A 287 -1.11 12.01 11.30
CA SER A 287 -2.31 12.67 11.83
C SER A 287 -3.31 11.66 12.36
N LYS A 288 -4.06 12.04 13.39
CA LYS A 288 -5.25 11.31 13.81
C LYS A 288 -6.39 11.75 12.92
N ILE A 289 -6.86 10.83 12.08
CA ILE A 289 -7.90 11.12 11.08
C ILE A 289 -9.29 10.68 11.52
N GLY A 290 -9.42 9.94 12.64
CA GLY A 290 -10.72 9.47 13.07
C GLY A 290 -10.66 8.49 14.23
N ARG A 291 -11.73 7.71 14.36
CA ARG A 291 -11.90 6.70 15.41
C ARG A 291 -12.77 5.53 14.97
N ALA A 292 -12.58 4.38 15.59
CA ALA A 292 -13.43 3.20 15.43
C ALA A 292 -14.55 3.18 16.47
N GLN A 293 -15.75 2.76 16.06
CA GLN A 293 -16.90 2.59 16.95
C GLN A 293 -17.62 1.27 16.66
N SER A 294 -18.36 0.78 17.66
CA SER A 294 -19.23 -0.38 17.46
C SER A 294 -20.24 -0.10 16.33
N GLY A 295 -20.35 -1.01 15.37
CA GLY A 295 -21.16 -0.78 14.18
C GLY A 295 -21.34 -2.02 13.32
N GLN A 296 -21.39 -1.84 12.01
CA GLN A 296 -21.65 -2.89 11.03
C GLN A 296 -20.57 -2.94 9.92
N GLY A 297 -19.41 -2.34 10.14
CA GLY A 297 -18.34 -2.29 9.16
C GLY A 297 -18.47 -1.14 8.15
N ARG A 298 -19.07 -0.03 8.53
CA ARG A 298 -19.27 1.11 7.62
C ARG A 298 -18.09 2.08 7.69
N LEU A 299 -17.74 2.66 6.56
CA LEU A 299 -16.88 3.85 6.48
C LEU A 299 -17.77 5.09 6.40
N LEU A 300 -17.67 5.95 7.41
CA LEU A 300 -18.40 7.21 7.53
C LEU A 300 -17.41 8.38 7.44
N LEU A 301 -17.49 9.15 6.38
CA LEU A 301 -16.63 10.31 6.13
C LEU A 301 -17.40 11.59 6.50
N TYR A 302 -16.83 12.35 7.41
CA TYR A 302 -17.33 13.64 7.85
C TYR A 302 -16.65 14.75 7.07
N HIS A 303 -17.43 15.67 6.52
CA HIS A 303 -16.94 16.86 5.82
C HIS A 303 -17.89 18.01 6.09
N ASP A 304 -17.39 19.08 6.72
CA ASP A 304 -18.21 20.15 7.27
C ASP A 304 -19.32 19.56 8.19
N ASP A 305 -20.58 19.92 7.94
CA ASP A 305 -21.75 19.41 8.67
C ASP A 305 -22.37 18.13 8.05
N ALA A 306 -21.75 17.57 6.99
CA ALA A 306 -22.27 16.40 6.29
C ALA A 306 -21.53 15.12 6.69
N VAL A 307 -22.28 14.01 6.69
CA VAL A 307 -21.75 12.66 6.87
C VAL A 307 -22.12 11.83 5.66
N GLN A 308 -21.12 11.24 5.03
CA GLN A 308 -21.30 10.36 3.89
C GLN A 308 -20.85 8.94 4.23
N GLN A 309 -21.70 7.95 3.99
CA GLN A 309 -21.26 6.56 3.99
C GLN A 309 -20.54 6.30 2.67
N ILE A 310 -19.28 5.88 2.78
CA ILE A 310 -18.42 5.61 1.63
C ILE A 310 -18.54 4.15 1.21
N THR A 311 -18.68 3.94 -0.10
CA THR A 311 -18.47 2.65 -0.76
C THR A 311 -17.19 2.76 -1.56
N PRO A 312 -16.29 1.76 -1.51
CA PRO A 312 -15.02 1.84 -2.23
C PRO A 312 -15.25 1.98 -3.73
N PRO A 313 -14.36 2.67 -4.45
CA PRO A 313 -14.45 2.78 -5.90
C PRO A 313 -14.33 1.39 -6.54
N SER A 314 -14.98 1.19 -7.67
CA SER A 314 -14.94 -0.09 -8.40
C SER A 314 -13.56 -0.39 -9.01
N ARG A 315 -12.72 0.64 -9.15
CA ARG A 315 -11.32 0.59 -9.61
C ARG A 315 -10.58 1.83 -9.12
N ASP A 316 -9.27 1.76 -9.13
CA ASP A 316 -8.41 2.90 -8.80
C ASP A 316 -8.63 4.08 -9.78
N GLU A 317 -8.57 5.31 -9.26
CA GLU A 317 -8.74 6.52 -10.07
C GLU A 317 -7.63 6.67 -11.12
N ILE A 318 -6.37 6.30 -10.83
CA ILE A 318 -5.29 6.41 -11.84
C ILE A 318 -5.48 5.45 -13.01
N ALA A 319 -6.25 4.37 -12.87
CA ALA A 319 -6.54 3.46 -13.97
C ALA A 319 -7.20 4.19 -15.16
N ARG A 320 -7.92 5.31 -14.91
CA ARG A 320 -8.53 6.16 -15.94
C ARG A 320 -7.49 6.79 -16.87
N LEU A 321 -6.26 6.97 -16.41
CA LEU A 321 -5.16 7.53 -17.20
C LEU A 321 -4.58 6.54 -18.21
N PHE A 322 -4.83 5.24 -17.97
CA PHE A 322 -4.32 4.14 -18.80
C PHE A 322 -5.42 3.49 -19.66
N ASP A 323 -6.67 3.99 -19.55
CA ASP A 323 -7.72 3.58 -20.47
C ASP A 323 -7.29 3.92 -21.89
N ARG A 324 -7.26 2.94 -22.79
CA ARG A 324 -7.03 3.20 -24.21
C ARG A 324 -8.13 4.14 -24.67
N SER A 325 -7.76 5.33 -25.15
CA SER A 325 -8.69 6.21 -25.83
C SER A 325 -9.41 5.36 -26.86
N GLN A 326 -10.74 5.23 -26.71
CA GLN A 326 -11.55 4.67 -27.78
C GLN A 326 -11.48 5.68 -28.93
N SER A 327 -10.48 5.48 -29.81
CA SER A 327 -10.32 6.20 -31.07
C SER A 327 -11.15 5.55 -32.15
#